data_a95dbce7264a02de789b8b6a9eb1c660
#
_entry.id   a95dbce7264a02de789b8b6a9eb1c660
#
_cell.length_a   1.000
_cell.length_b   1.000
_cell.length_c   1.000
_cell.angle_alpha   90.00
_cell.angle_beta   90.00
_cell.angle_gamma   90.00
#
_symmetry.space_group_name_H-M   'P 1'
#
loop_
_entity.id
_entity.type
_entity.pdbx_description
1 polymer ?
#
loop_
_entity_poly.entity_id
_entity_poly.type
_entity_poly.pdbx_seq_one_letter_code
_entity_poly.pdbx_strand_id
1 'polypeptide(L)'
;MKRFFILLAVVLTSMLSAKAKEVSPSVAESIAREVLGATRGGDVAVAWDSSVLGTTRSTAEAPTFYVVAAQSGVGFVIVAGDDVVAPILAYSTQYAAPTAEVLPPNFEGWLRYVDIVVRYARENNMVADSVTAEKWNEGYQPVGAVMLNTARWSQVEPYNNECPIDGDEHSLTGCTQTAMAIIMHHNRWPERAKGETEAYTTQYGLDVAARDLNHAYDWDNMIETYVEGEYTDAQAEAVSVLMADLGHAFKAQYTANDTAAMPDMAALYHNFSYSPAAHIVVRNGNSDGYWTRMLREEIEANRPVFYAGYTAEGAGHAFVLDGVDANDYFHVNWGWGGIYDGFFLIDGLMLGEEYLFDTQHWTVLGMHPLRDGEIDNWLVLSSGGLSVDAREFERGKQFMVKSISYTNFSQLAFKGEMRVALCNAKGERKSWVTETINVDMGVNMATSELNIAAVINDVIVEGDRLCVFYKSSSSDEWYRMYGSVESACDEVVVKYAPIGETTSMSFDKASGLLVVKYDEDVKSALYMLSTYVESGVTITKGRMVIDTKALTKGAEYTIYLERKDVEQKSIVFTLKEL
;
A
#
# COMPACT_ATOMS: atom_id res chain seq x y z
N MET A 1 58.65 -11.75 8.40
CA MET A 1 57.88 -11.61 7.15
C MET A 1 57.07 -12.87 6.84
N LYS A 2 56.24 -13.40 7.76
CA LYS A 2 55.32 -14.55 7.52
C LYS A 2 54.00 -14.46 8.27
N ARG A 3 53.62 -13.28 8.75
CA ARG A 3 52.35 -13.09 9.48
C ARG A 3 51.37 -12.04 8.87
N PHE A 4 51.70 -11.50 7.69
CA PHE A 4 50.91 -10.44 7.02
C PHE A 4 50.10 -10.94 5.83
N PHE A 5 50.21 -12.22 5.46
CA PHE A 5 49.49 -12.78 4.30
C PHE A 5 48.21 -13.58 4.63
N ILE A 6 47.90 -13.74 5.92
CA ILE A 6 46.68 -14.52 6.32
C ILE A 6 45.46 -13.63 6.55
N LEU A 7 45.64 -12.31 6.78
CA LEU A 7 44.52 -11.39 6.99
C LEU A 7 43.89 -10.87 5.68
N LEU A 8 44.56 -10.99 4.54
CA LEU A 8 44.02 -10.53 3.25
C LEU A 8 43.21 -11.60 2.53
N ALA A 9 43.31 -12.88 2.94
CA ALA A 9 42.56 -13.98 2.34
C ALA A 9 41.19 -14.20 2.98
N VAL A 10 40.91 -13.60 4.15
CA VAL A 10 39.61 -13.75 4.86
C VAL A 10 38.63 -12.64 4.46
N VAL A 11 39.11 -11.52 3.89
CA VAL A 11 38.25 -10.43 3.42
C VAL A 11 37.78 -10.62 1.96
N LEU A 12 38.42 -11.51 1.20
CA LEU A 12 38.04 -11.78 -0.19
C LEU A 12 37.04 -12.96 -0.35
N THR A 13 36.65 -13.64 0.71
CA THR A 13 35.70 -14.75 0.66
C THR A 13 34.26 -14.40 1.09
N SER A 14 33.97 -13.13 1.35
CA SER A 14 32.61 -12.67 1.72
C SER A 14 31.89 -11.91 0.60
N MET A 15 32.39 -11.93 -0.63
CA MET A 15 31.63 -11.55 -1.81
C MET A 15 31.22 -12.81 -2.62
N LEU A 16 30.72 -13.82 -1.95
CA LEU A 16 29.84 -14.79 -2.59
C LEU A 16 28.51 -14.06 -2.72
N SER A 17 28.14 -13.69 -3.94
CA SER A 17 26.78 -13.28 -4.28
C SER A 17 25.84 -14.26 -3.61
N ALA A 18 25.11 -13.85 -2.59
CA ALA A 18 24.02 -14.63 -2.06
C ALA A 18 23.02 -14.78 -3.22
N LYS A 19 22.94 -15.97 -3.82
CA LYS A 19 21.88 -16.27 -4.76
C LYS A 19 20.61 -16.48 -3.96
N ALA A 20 19.47 -16.15 -4.54
CA ALA A 20 18.17 -16.58 -4.08
C ALA A 20 18.22 -18.07 -3.68
N LYS A 21 17.69 -18.39 -2.51
CA LYS A 21 17.81 -19.73 -1.93
C LYS A 21 16.44 -20.40 -1.94
N GLU A 22 16.37 -21.52 -2.66
CA GLU A 22 15.18 -22.36 -2.66
C GLU A 22 14.80 -22.84 -1.25
N VAL A 23 13.51 -22.75 -0.96
CA VAL A 23 12.90 -23.21 0.28
C VAL A 23 12.46 -24.68 0.10
N SER A 24 12.87 -25.54 1.02
CA SER A 24 12.46 -26.95 0.98
C SER A 24 11.08 -27.15 1.64
N PRO A 25 10.35 -28.22 1.29
CA PRO A 25 9.08 -28.56 1.95
C PRO A 25 9.18 -28.62 3.47
N SER A 26 10.29 -29.15 4.02
CA SER A 26 10.51 -29.24 5.46
C SER A 26 10.70 -27.88 6.14
N VAL A 27 11.29 -26.91 5.43
CA VAL A 27 11.39 -25.52 5.90
C VAL A 27 10.01 -24.86 5.88
N ALA A 28 9.24 -25.06 4.81
CA ALA A 28 7.88 -24.56 4.70
C ALA A 28 6.97 -25.11 5.81
N GLU A 29 7.07 -26.41 6.11
CA GLU A 29 6.34 -27.02 7.25
C GLU A 29 6.81 -26.47 8.59
N SER A 30 8.10 -26.14 8.77
CA SER A 30 8.61 -25.55 9.99
C SER A 30 8.01 -24.17 10.23
N ILE A 31 7.97 -23.31 9.21
CA ILE A 31 7.37 -21.98 9.25
C ILE A 31 5.86 -22.09 9.55
N ALA A 32 5.15 -22.97 8.83
CA ALA A 32 3.73 -23.16 9.05
C ALA A 32 3.40 -23.67 10.46
N ARG A 33 4.25 -24.53 11.02
CA ARG A 33 4.11 -25.02 12.41
C ARG A 33 4.29 -23.90 13.42
N GLU A 34 5.18 -22.98 13.18
CA GLU A 34 5.36 -21.79 14.03
C GLU A 34 4.10 -20.91 14.02
N VAL A 35 3.58 -20.59 12.82
CA VAL A 35 2.36 -19.78 12.65
C VAL A 35 1.13 -20.44 13.26
N LEU A 36 0.89 -21.71 12.98
CA LEU A 36 -0.32 -22.43 13.40
C LEU A 36 -0.17 -23.02 14.81
N GLY A 37 1.05 -23.36 15.23
CA GLY A 37 1.35 -23.94 16.55
C GLY A 37 1.15 -22.97 17.70
N ALA A 38 1.34 -21.69 17.49
CA ALA A 38 1.02 -20.64 18.47
C ALA A 38 -0.48 -20.62 18.83
N THR A 39 -1.33 -21.21 18.01
CA THR A 39 -2.78 -21.21 18.20
C THR A 39 -3.35 -22.56 18.66
N ARG A 40 -2.81 -23.74 18.30
CA ARG A 40 -3.44 -25.04 18.63
C ARG A 40 -2.53 -26.29 18.70
N GLY A 41 -1.21 -26.17 18.59
CA GLY A 41 -0.29 -27.33 18.78
C GLY A 41 -0.65 -28.55 17.93
N GLY A 42 -0.53 -28.47 16.61
CA GLY A 42 -0.89 -29.57 15.70
C GLY A 42 0.21 -29.87 14.69
N ASP A 43 0.22 -31.11 14.17
CA ASP A 43 1.04 -31.46 13.03
C ASP A 43 0.55 -30.74 11.77
N VAL A 44 1.47 -30.33 10.93
CA VAL A 44 1.23 -29.68 9.65
C VAL A 44 1.88 -30.50 8.53
N ALA A 45 1.34 -30.40 7.32
CA ALA A 45 1.93 -31.02 6.14
C ALA A 45 1.70 -30.17 4.89
N VAL A 46 2.61 -30.22 3.93
CA VAL A 46 2.38 -29.65 2.60
C VAL A 46 1.18 -30.39 1.98
N ALA A 47 0.11 -29.65 1.75
CA ALA A 47 -1.09 -30.17 1.09
C ALA A 47 -0.88 -30.22 -0.44
N TRP A 48 -0.31 -29.17 -1.01
CA TRP A 48 0.07 -29.05 -2.41
C TRP A 48 1.04 -27.85 -2.61
N ASP A 49 1.55 -27.70 -3.81
CA ASP A 49 2.50 -26.65 -4.17
C ASP A 49 2.21 -26.05 -5.56
N SER A 50 2.99 -25.08 -5.99
CA SER A 50 2.80 -24.36 -7.25
C SER A 50 2.79 -25.22 -8.51
N SER A 51 3.18 -26.50 -8.45
CA SER A 51 3.18 -27.41 -9.60
C SER A 51 1.77 -27.70 -10.13
N VAL A 52 0.74 -27.53 -9.30
CA VAL A 52 -0.67 -27.72 -9.68
C VAL A 52 -1.20 -26.66 -10.64
N LEU A 53 -0.56 -25.49 -10.72
CA LEU A 53 -1.00 -24.40 -11.60
C LEU A 53 -0.79 -24.68 -13.09
N GLY A 54 -0.24 -25.85 -13.45
CA GLY A 54 -0.23 -26.36 -14.83
C GLY A 54 0.60 -25.57 -15.83
N THR A 55 1.46 -24.66 -15.38
CA THR A 55 2.42 -24.01 -16.28
C THR A 55 3.42 -25.03 -16.81
N THR A 56 3.61 -25.06 -18.13
CA THR A 56 4.48 -26.02 -18.83
C THR A 56 5.91 -26.02 -18.25
N ARG A 57 6.20 -26.98 -17.39
CA ARG A 57 7.48 -27.11 -16.70
C ARG A 57 8.22 -28.37 -17.02
N SER A 58 9.52 -28.26 -17.03
CA SER A 58 10.39 -29.35 -16.69
C SER A 58 10.09 -29.75 -15.23
N THR A 59 9.86 -31.04 -14.99
CA THR A 59 9.66 -31.65 -13.66
C THR A 59 10.85 -31.49 -12.69
N ALA A 60 11.82 -30.64 -13.01
CA ALA A 60 13.08 -30.43 -12.30
C ALA A 60 13.14 -29.07 -11.55
N GLU A 61 12.16 -28.19 -11.71
CA GLU A 61 12.17 -26.88 -11.00
C GLU A 61 11.51 -26.98 -9.63
N ALA A 62 12.14 -26.37 -8.61
CA ALA A 62 11.58 -26.27 -7.28
C ALA A 62 10.28 -25.44 -7.27
N PRO A 63 9.29 -25.80 -6.44
CA PRO A 63 8.07 -25.01 -6.29
C PRO A 63 8.36 -23.55 -5.94
N THR A 64 7.49 -22.66 -6.39
CA THR A 64 7.57 -21.23 -6.08
C THR A 64 6.81 -20.85 -4.82
N PHE A 65 5.90 -21.71 -4.39
CA PHE A 65 5.23 -21.65 -3.08
C PHE A 65 4.74 -23.02 -2.65
N TYR A 66 4.41 -23.14 -1.36
CA TYR A 66 3.81 -24.32 -0.73
C TYR A 66 2.55 -23.92 0.01
N VAL A 67 1.47 -24.68 -0.17
CA VAL A 67 0.29 -24.59 0.69
C VAL A 67 0.42 -25.67 1.76
N VAL A 68 0.62 -25.22 3.00
CA VAL A 68 0.81 -26.10 4.15
C VAL A 68 -0.46 -26.05 5.00
N ALA A 69 -1.06 -27.21 5.28
CA ALA A 69 -2.29 -27.34 6.03
C ALA A 69 -2.05 -27.98 7.41
N ALA A 70 -2.85 -27.57 8.39
CA ALA A 70 -2.93 -28.25 9.67
C ALA A 70 -3.66 -29.60 9.50
N GLN A 71 -3.14 -30.67 10.08
CA GLN A 71 -3.78 -31.99 10.04
C GLN A 71 -5.12 -32.05 10.79
N SER A 72 -5.41 -31.08 11.63
CA SER A 72 -6.72 -30.88 12.25
C SER A 72 -7.83 -30.52 11.25
N GLY A 73 -7.48 -30.16 10.00
CA GLY A 73 -8.38 -29.68 8.96
C GLY A 73 -8.71 -28.19 9.06
N VAL A 74 -8.24 -27.48 10.09
CA VAL A 74 -8.48 -26.05 10.28
C VAL A 74 -7.13 -25.35 10.47
N GLY A 75 -6.86 -24.40 9.60
CA GLY A 75 -5.63 -23.62 9.52
C GLY A 75 -4.77 -23.99 8.31
N PHE A 76 -4.21 -22.97 7.67
CA PHE A 76 -3.24 -23.12 6.59
C PHE A 76 -2.23 -21.97 6.58
N VAL A 77 -1.11 -22.21 5.94
CA VAL A 77 -0.12 -21.18 5.61
C VAL A 77 0.34 -21.38 4.17
N ILE A 78 0.41 -20.29 3.42
CA ILE A 78 1.05 -20.28 2.10
C ILE A 78 2.46 -19.74 2.30
N VAL A 79 3.45 -20.58 2.08
CA VAL A 79 4.86 -20.28 2.31
C VAL A 79 5.56 -20.10 0.98
N ALA A 80 6.39 -19.09 0.86
CA ALA A 80 7.21 -18.84 -0.32
C ALA A 80 8.18 -20.01 -0.59
N GLY A 81 8.37 -20.35 -1.85
CA GLY A 81 9.32 -21.38 -2.29
C GLY A 81 10.75 -20.85 -2.49
N ASP A 82 10.99 -19.56 -2.19
CA ASP A 82 12.28 -18.90 -2.35
C ASP A 82 12.44 -17.76 -1.34
N ASP A 83 13.66 -17.52 -0.86
CA ASP A 83 13.94 -16.51 0.16
C ASP A 83 13.99 -15.06 -0.40
N VAL A 84 13.79 -14.90 -1.68
CA VAL A 84 13.76 -13.59 -2.37
C VAL A 84 12.50 -12.79 -2.07
N VAL A 85 11.42 -13.44 -1.63
CA VAL A 85 10.18 -12.82 -1.18
C VAL A 85 9.90 -13.17 0.28
N ALA A 86 8.95 -12.49 0.91
CA ALA A 86 8.60 -12.74 2.31
C ALA A 86 8.24 -14.23 2.57
N PRO A 87 8.64 -14.81 3.72
CA PRO A 87 8.46 -16.24 4.00
C PRO A 87 7.00 -16.68 4.00
N ILE A 88 6.10 -15.87 4.52
CA ILE A 88 4.66 -16.13 4.58
C ILE A 88 3.99 -15.22 3.57
N LEU A 89 3.18 -15.80 2.70
CA LEU A 89 2.42 -15.10 1.68
C LEU A 89 0.97 -14.90 2.11
N ALA A 90 0.40 -15.93 2.78
CA ALA A 90 -0.91 -15.87 3.38
C ALA A 90 -1.03 -16.91 4.51
N TYR A 91 -1.98 -16.69 5.44
CA TYR A 91 -2.33 -17.68 6.45
C TYR A 91 -3.77 -17.54 6.93
N SER A 92 -4.31 -18.62 7.44
CA SER A 92 -5.54 -18.62 8.21
C SER A 92 -5.44 -19.56 9.40
N THR A 93 -5.97 -19.15 10.55
CA THR A 93 -6.08 -19.98 11.74
C THR A 93 -7.51 -20.50 11.95
N GLN A 94 -8.44 -20.10 11.08
CA GLN A 94 -9.89 -20.36 11.22
C GLN A 94 -10.47 -21.20 10.11
N TYR A 95 -9.86 -21.19 8.91
CA TYR A 95 -10.40 -21.86 7.72
C TYR A 95 -9.49 -23.00 7.26
N ALA A 96 -10.10 -23.95 6.56
CA ALA A 96 -9.36 -25.05 5.93
C ALA A 96 -8.45 -24.54 4.79
N ALA A 97 -7.40 -25.28 4.50
CA ALA A 97 -6.54 -24.98 3.35
C ALA A 97 -7.33 -25.05 2.04
N PRO A 98 -7.03 -24.16 1.08
CA PRO A 98 -7.58 -24.26 -0.27
C PRO A 98 -7.20 -25.59 -0.91
N THR A 99 -8.13 -26.18 -1.70
CA THR A 99 -7.88 -27.39 -2.46
C THR A 99 -7.43 -27.04 -3.87
N ALA A 100 -6.44 -27.77 -4.39
CA ALA A 100 -5.88 -27.55 -5.73
C ALA A 100 -6.87 -27.82 -6.88
N GLU A 101 -7.95 -28.57 -6.60
CA GLU A 101 -8.91 -29.04 -7.61
C GLU A 101 -9.92 -27.97 -8.02
N VAL A 102 -10.26 -27.08 -7.10
CA VAL A 102 -11.25 -26.00 -7.32
C VAL A 102 -10.72 -24.72 -6.68
N LEU A 103 -9.96 -23.94 -7.45
CA LEU A 103 -9.52 -22.62 -7.04
C LEU A 103 -10.44 -21.56 -7.67
N PRO A 104 -11.00 -20.64 -6.88
CA PRO A 104 -11.70 -19.50 -7.46
C PRO A 104 -10.75 -18.70 -8.36
N PRO A 105 -11.23 -18.19 -9.53
CA PRO A 105 -10.37 -17.59 -10.55
C PRO A 105 -9.41 -16.50 -10.01
N ASN A 106 -9.86 -15.70 -9.07
CA ASN A 106 -9.07 -14.59 -8.53
C ASN A 106 -8.03 -15.03 -7.50
N PHE A 107 -8.35 -16.04 -6.68
CA PHE A 107 -7.37 -16.66 -5.80
C PHE A 107 -6.32 -17.42 -6.60
N GLU A 108 -6.73 -18.14 -7.66
CA GLU A 108 -5.80 -18.75 -8.61
C GLU A 108 -4.94 -17.68 -9.29
N GLY A 109 -5.53 -16.55 -9.72
CA GLY A 109 -4.82 -15.42 -10.29
C GLY A 109 -3.74 -14.87 -9.36
N TRP A 110 -4.05 -14.69 -8.08
CA TRP A 110 -3.08 -14.28 -7.07
C TRP A 110 -1.95 -15.31 -6.89
N LEU A 111 -2.26 -16.60 -6.83
CA LEU A 111 -1.24 -17.65 -6.77
C LEU A 111 -0.36 -17.70 -8.02
N ARG A 112 -0.93 -17.48 -9.21
CA ARG A 112 -0.18 -17.37 -10.47
C ARG A 112 0.75 -16.16 -10.47
N TYR A 113 0.30 -15.06 -9.90
CA TYR A 113 1.12 -13.87 -9.71
C TYR A 113 2.34 -14.19 -8.81
N VAL A 114 2.14 -14.82 -7.65
CA VAL A 114 3.24 -15.32 -6.80
C VAL A 114 4.21 -16.19 -7.60
N ASP A 115 3.70 -17.12 -8.39
CA ASP A 115 4.51 -18.00 -9.23
C ASP A 115 5.37 -17.23 -10.23
N ILE A 116 4.80 -16.24 -10.90
CA ILE A 116 5.51 -15.37 -11.86
C ILE A 116 6.62 -14.58 -11.16
N VAL A 117 6.33 -13.94 -10.03
CA VAL A 117 7.29 -13.13 -9.28
C VAL A 117 8.49 -13.94 -8.83
N VAL A 118 8.28 -15.09 -8.19
CA VAL A 118 9.37 -15.94 -7.70
C VAL A 118 10.20 -16.50 -8.85
N ARG A 119 9.58 -16.89 -9.98
CA ARG A 119 10.33 -17.33 -11.17
C ARG A 119 11.19 -16.22 -11.75
N TYR A 120 10.60 -15.05 -11.94
CA TYR A 120 11.33 -13.90 -12.46
C TYR A 120 12.56 -13.61 -11.60
N ALA A 121 12.42 -13.65 -10.28
CA ALA A 121 13.52 -13.45 -9.37
C ALA A 121 14.63 -14.50 -9.53
N ARG A 122 14.26 -15.77 -9.68
CA ARG A 122 15.22 -16.86 -9.94
C ARG A 122 15.95 -16.68 -11.26
N GLU A 123 15.21 -16.42 -12.34
CA GLU A 123 15.76 -16.23 -13.68
C GLU A 123 16.73 -15.04 -13.75
N ASN A 124 16.47 -13.99 -13.00
CA ASN A 124 17.30 -12.78 -12.95
C ASN A 124 18.34 -12.79 -11.81
N ASN A 125 18.46 -13.90 -11.06
CA ASN A 125 19.37 -14.04 -9.92
C ASN A 125 19.23 -12.90 -8.90
N MET A 126 18.00 -12.49 -8.64
CA MET A 126 17.70 -11.48 -7.64
C MET A 126 17.97 -12.01 -6.23
N VAL A 127 18.19 -11.12 -5.29
CA VAL A 127 18.38 -11.44 -3.87
C VAL A 127 17.38 -10.66 -3.04
N ALA A 128 17.00 -11.20 -1.88
CA ALA A 128 16.15 -10.50 -0.94
C ALA A 128 16.75 -9.14 -0.56
N ASP A 129 15.92 -8.14 -0.42
CA ASP A 129 16.30 -6.90 0.24
C ASP A 129 16.51 -7.12 1.75
N SER A 130 16.98 -6.09 2.47
CA SER A 130 17.27 -6.21 3.89
C SER A 130 16.02 -6.51 4.73
N VAL A 131 14.87 -5.96 4.36
CA VAL A 131 13.60 -6.15 5.09
C VAL A 131 13.09 -7.57 4.90
N THR A 132 13.11 -8.08 3.69
CA THR A 132 12.74 -9.47 3.37
C THR A 132 13.67 -10.46 4.07
N ALA A 133 14.99 -10.20 4.04
CA ALA A 133 15.97 -11.05 4.70
C ALA A 133 15.79 -11.07 6.24
N GLU A 134 15.41 -9.96 6.86
CA GLU A 134 15.07 -9.90 8.28
C GLU A 134 13.84 -10.76 8.61
N LYS A 135 12.77 -10.70 7.80
CA LYS A 135 11.57 -11.54 7.98
C LYS A 135 11.89 -13.05 7.99
N TRP A 136 12.87 -13.49 7.20
CA TRP A 136 13.34 -14.89 7.21
C TRP A 136 14.12 -15.29 8.46
N ASN A 137 14.75 -14.32 9.15
CA ASN A 137 15.58 -14.56 10.32
C ASN A 137 14.84 -14.42 11.64
N GLU A 138 13.84 -13.57 11.73
CA GLU A 138 13.16 -13.23 13.00
C GLU A 138 12.07 -14.21 13.40
N GLY A 139 11.59 -15.05 12.47
CA GLY A 139 10.40 -15.88 12.68
C GLY A 139 9.12 -15.05 12.68
N TYR A 140 7.98 -15.69 12.45
CA TYR A 140 6.68 -15.02 12.38
C TYR A 140 5.81 -15.42 13.57
N GLN A 141 5.25 -14.41 14.25
CA GLN A 141 4.24 -14.61 15.28
C GLN A 141 2.97 -13.84 14.88
N PRO A 142 1.81 -14.51 14.72
CA PRO A 142 0.54 -13.82 14.51
C PRO A 142 0.14 -13.11 15.80
N VAL A 143 0.41 -11.81 15.92
CA VAL A 143 0.19 -11.04 17.14
C VAL A 143 -0.69 -9.83 16.84
N GLY A 144 -1.67 -9.57 17.71
CA GLY A 144 -2.36 -8.29 17.80
C GLY A 144 -3.22 -7.93 16.59
N ALA A 145 -3.95 -8.88 16.01
CA ALA A 145 -4.85 -8.59 14.90
C ALA A 145 -6.08 -7.80 15.35
N VAL A 146 -6.40 -6.75 14.60
CA VAL A 146 -7.72 -6.12 14.61
C VAL A 146 -8.60 -6.91 13.65
N MET A 147 -9.79 -7.35 14.09
CA MET A 147 -10.75 -8.10 13.29
C MET A 147 -12.13 -7.47 13.43
N LEU A 148 -12.74 -7.10 12.32
CA LEU A 148 -14.09 -6.52 12.30
C LEU A 148 -15.18 -7.59 12.18
N ASN A 149 -14.80 -8.82 11.81
CA ASN A 149 -15.67 -9.98 11.71
C ASN A 149 -16.92 -9.71 10.84
N THR A 150 -16.70 -9.32 9.60
CA THR A 150 -17.78 -9.04 8.65
C THR A 150 -18.52 -10.32 8.22
N ALA A 151 -19.74 -10.17 7.70
CA ALA A 151 -20.58 -11.28 7.26
C ALA A 151 -19.92 -12.09 6.13
N ARG A 152 -20.10 -13.41 6.15
CA ARG A 152 -19.56 -14.35 5.18
C ARG A 152 -20.55 -14.64 4.08
N TRP A 153 -20.74 -13.68 3.20
CA TRP A 153 -21.71 -13.73 2.12
C TRP A 153 -21.09 -14.21 0.81
N SER A 154 -21.96 -14.59 -0.13
CA SER A 154 -21.58 -15.10 -1.45
C SER A 154 -22.41 -14.42 -2.54
N GLN A 155 -22.31 -14.91 -3.80
CA GLN A 155 -22.91 -14.29 -4.98
C GLN A 155 -24.07 -15.09 -5.56
N VAL A 156 -24.30 -16.31 -5.06
CA VAL A 156 -25.32 -17.25 -5.52
C VAL A 156 -26.52 -17.24 -4.56
N GLU A 157 -27.49 -18.14 -4.75
CA GLU A 157 -28.64 -18.30 -3.84
C GLU A 157 -28.19 -18.39 -2.36
N PRO A 158 -28.86 -17.68 -1.43
CA PRO A 158 -30.06 -16.84 -1.61
C PRO A 158 -29.77 -15.39 -1.97
N TYR A 159 -28.51 -14.98 -2.09
CA TYR A 159 -28.11 -13.58 -2.26
C TYR A 159 -28.60 -12.98 -3.59
N ASN A 160 -28.73 -13.79 -4.63
CA ASN A 160 -29.12 -13.33 -5.97
C ASN A 160 -30.61 -13.53 -6.31
N ASN A 161 -31.45 -13.92 -5.34
CA ASN A 161 -32.89 -14.21 -5.59
C ASN A 161 -33.67 -13.03 -6.19
N GLU A 162 -33.23 -11.79 -5.94
CA GLU A 162 -33.83 -10.57 -6.49
C GLU A 162 -33.06 -10.01 -7.70
N CYS A 163 -31.96 -10.66 -8.13
CA CYS A 163 -31.23 -10.25 -9.32
C CYS A 163 -32.01 -10.57 -10.62
N PRO A 164 -31.80 -9.81 -11.71
CA PRO A 164 -32.45 -10.09 -12.99
C PRO A 164 -32.20 -11.50 -13.51
N ILE A 165 -33.17 -12.05 -14.22
CA ILE A 165 -33.06 -13.36 -14.86
C ILE A 165 -32.29 -13.25 -16.17
N ASP A 166 -31.24 -14.05 -16.33
CA ASP A 166 -30.49 -14.24 -17.56
C ASP A 166 -30.67 -15.68 -18.05
N GLY A 167 -31.43 -15.83 -19.14
CA GLY A 167 -31.89 -17.15 -19.60
C GLY A 167 -32.91 -17.79 -18.65
N ASP A 168 -32.56 -18.88 -18.01
CA ASP A 168 -33.42 -19.62 -17.08
C ASP A 168 -32.96 -19.46 -15.61
N GLU A 169 -31.91 -18.69 -15.33
CA GLU A 169 -31.30 -18.57 -14.02
C GLU A 169 -31.23 -17.10 -13.55
N HIS A 170 -31.18 -16.88 -12.23
CA HIS A 170 -30.85 -15.57 -11.70
C HIS A 170 -29.38 -15.21 -12.01
N SER A 171 -29.15 -13.98 -12.46
CA SER A 171 -27.79 -13.46 -12.56
C SER A 171 -27.09 -13.50 -11.21
N LEU A 172 -25.76 -13.67 -11.20
CA LEU A 172 -24.98 -13.52 -9.97
C LEU A 172 -25.13 -12.10 -9.42
N THR A 173 -24.98 -11.92 -8.10
CA THR A 173 -24.94 -10.57 -7.52
C THR A 173 -23.78 -9.76 -8.06
N GLY A 174 -22.62 -10.40 -8.30
CA GLY A 174 -21.35 -9.77 -8.63
C GLY A 174 -20.51 -9.42 -7.40
N CYS A 175 -19.21 -9.48 -7.55
CA CYS A 175 -18.26 -9.26 -6.44
C CYS A 175 -18.34 -7.86 -5.84
N THR A 176 -18.55 -6.83 -6.67
CA THR A 176 -18.67 -5.43 -6.23
C THR A 176 -19.88 -5.25 -5.30
N GLN A 177 -21.03 -5.77 -5.68
CA GLN A 177 -22.25 -5.68 -4.89
C GLN A 177 -22.12 -6.47 -3.59
N THR A 178 -21.54 -7.67 -3.67
CA THR A 178 -21.32 -8.53 -2.49
C THR A 178 -20.38 -7.85 -1.48
N ALA A 179 -19.23 -7.33 -1.93
CA ALA A 179 -18.30 -6.62 -1.05
C ALA A 179 -18.94 -5.37 -0.43
N MET A 180 -19.68 -4.60 -1.23
CA MET A 180 -20.37 -3.41 -0.75
C MET A 180 -21.49 -3.76 0.25
N ALA A 181 -22.29 -4.79 -0.02
CA ALA A 181 -23.34 -5.26 0.87
C ALA A 181 -22.78 -5.76 2.22
N ILE A 182 -21.65 -6.47 2.22
CA ILE A 182 -20.95 -6.89 3.43
C ILE A 182 -20.55 -5.68 4.29
N ILE A 183 -20.01 -4.61 3.67
CA ILE A 183 -19.67 -3.37 4.38
C ILE A 183 -20.92 -2.68 4.92
N MET A 184 -22.00 -2.63 4.13
CA MET A 184 -23.27 -2.04 4.56
C MET A 184 -23.91 -2.82 5.71
N HIS A 185 -23.81 -4.14 5.69
CA HIS A 185 -24.27 -5.01 6.78
C HIS A 185 -23.47 -4.77 8.07
N HIS A 186 -22.15 -4.68 8.00
CA HIS A 186 -21.30 -4.32 9.15
C HIS A 186 -21.74 -3.00 9.79
N ASN A 187 -22.05 -2.00 8.96
CA ASN A 187 -22.55 -0.71 9.42
C ASN A 187 -24.02 -0.73 9.85
N ARG A 188 -24.82 -1.72 9.44
CA ARG A 188 -26.31 -1.75 9.53
C ARG A 188 -26.90 -0.43 9.01
N TRP A 189 -26.48 -0.01 7.81
CA TRP A 189 -26.79 1.30 7.25
C TRP A 189 -26.97 1.24 5.72
N PRO A 190 -27.90 2.03 5.14
CA PRO A 190 -28.83 2.95 5.81
C PRO A 190 -30.02 2.22 6.46
N GLU A 191 -30.74 2.90 7.34
CA GLU A 191 -32.03 2.39 7.82
C GLU A 191 -33.04 2.25 6.66
N ARG A 192 -32.98 3.21 5.72
CA ARG A 192 -33.81 3.28 4.52
C ARG A 192 -33.03 3.87 3.35
N ALA A 193 -33.08 3.21 2.21
CA ALA A 193 -32.60 3.79 0.96
C ALA A 193 -33.62 4.80 0.37
N LYS A 194 -33.22 5.54 -0.66
CA LYS A 194 -34.02 6.63 -1.25
C LYS A 194 -33.90 6.65 -2.78
N GLY A 195 -34.97 7.09 -3.41
CA GLY A 195 -35.00 7.34 -4.85
C GLY A 195 -35.36 6.10 -5.67
N GLU A 196 -35.09 6.17 -6.94
CA GLU A 196 -35.38 5.13 -7.93
C GLU A 196 -34.19 5.05 -8.89
N THR A 197 -33.83 3.84 -9.30
CA THR A 197 -32.79 3.66 -10.33
C THR A 197 -33.42 3.81 -11.72
N GLU A 198 -32.59 4.14 -12.70
CA GLU A 198 -33.02 4.15 -14.10
C GLU A 198 -32.99 2.73 -14.68
N ALA A 199 -33.94 2.42 -15.57
CA ALA A 199 -33.84 1.22 -16.40
C ALA A 199 -32.67 1.32 -17.39
N TYR A 200 -32.01 0.21 -17.65
CA TYR A 200 -30.89 0.15 -18.60
C TYR A 200 -30.79 -1.22 -19.27
N THR A 201 -30.04 -1.28 -20.37
CA THR A 201 -29.69 -2.54 -21.02
C THR A 201 -28.21 -2.81 -20.77
N THR A 202 -27.85 -4.01 -20.31
CA THR A 202 -26.44 -4.40 -20.10
C THR A 202 -25.71 -4.49 -21.45
N GLN A 203 -24.37 -4.48 -21.43
CA GLN A 203 -23.58 -4.69 -22.64
C GLN A 203 -23.82 -6.07 -23.28
N TYR A 204 -24.37 -7.00 -22.55
CA TYR A 204 -24.72 -8.35 -23.01
C TYR A 204 -26.16 -8.45 -23.54
N GLY A 205 -26.91 -7.35 -23.51
CA GLY A 205 -28.27 -7.27 -24.06
C GLY A 205 -29.40 -7.65 -23.10
N LEU A 206 -29.11 -7.80 -21.80
CA LEU A 206 -30.13 -8.03 -20.78
C LEU A 206 -30.76 -6.69 -20.38
N ASP A 207 -32.10 -6.60 -20.50
CA ASP A 207 -32.86 -5.43 -20.05
C ASP A 207 -33.08 -5.48 -18.54
N VAL A 208 -32.63 -4.45 -17.84
CA VAL A 208 -32.77 -4.28 -16.38
C VAL A 208 -33.77 -3.16 -16.12
N ALA A 209 -34.88 -3.50 -15.44
CA ALA A 209 -35.93 -2.54 -15.12
C ALA A 209 -35.47 -1.50 -14.08
N ALA A 210 -36.12 -0.34 -14.07
CA ALA A 210 -35.99 0.60 -12.95
C ALA A 210 -36.43 -0.04 -11.65
N ARG A 211 -35.75 0.32 -10.52
CA ARG A 211 -36.01 -0.26 -9.21
C ARG A 211 -36.27 0.85 -8.18
N ASP A 212 -37.38 0.74 -7.46
CA ASP A 212 -37.74 1.64 -6.35
C ASP A 212 -36.88 1.29 -5.13
N LEU A 213 -36.06 2.25 -4.67
CA LEU A 213 -35.22 2.11 -3.50
C LEU A 213 -35.85 2.67 -2.22
N ASN A 214 -37.08 3.22 -2.28
CA ASN A 214 -37.73 3.89 -1.14
C ASN A 214 -38.29 2.91 -0.10
N HIS A 215 -37.46 1.99 0.40
CA HIS A 215 -37.85 1.02 1.43
C HIS A 215 -36.77 0.93 2.54
N ALA A 216 -37.16 0.37 3.68
CA ALA A 216 -36.26 0.11 4.80
C ALA A 216 -35.58 -1.25 4.61
N TYR A 217 -34.34 -1.37 5.08
CA TYR A 217 -33.65 -2.65 5.15
C TYR A 217 -33.94 -3.38 6.45
N ASP A 218 -34.18 -4.67 6.37
CA ASP A 218 -34.40 -5.54 7.52
C ASP A 218 -33.06 -6.13 8.00
N TRP A 219 -32.23 -5.28 8.62
CA TRP A 219 -30.90 -5.66 9.11
C TRP A 219 -30.94 -6.80 10.13
N ASP A 220 -32.04 -7.01 10.85
CA ASP A 220 -32.16 -8.06 11.85
C ASP A 220 -32.36 -9.45 11.22
N ASN A 221 -32.89 -9.49 10.00
CA ASN A 221 -33.01 -10.72 9.21
C ASN A 221 -31.83 -10.98 8.28
N MET A 222 -30.88 -10.04 8.14
CA MET A 222 -29.63 -10.30 7.43
C MET A 222 -28.63 -11.01 8.36
N ILE A 223 -28.50 -12.33 8.21
CA ILE A 223 -27.63 -13.16 9.07
C ILE A 223 -26.19 -13.22 8.54
N GLU A 224 -25.25 -13.54 9.45
CA GLU A 224 -23.81 -13.54 9.17
C GLU A 224 -23.39 -14.60 8.13
N THR A 225 -24.12 -15.72 8.06
CA THR A 225 -23.78 -16.83 7.17
C THR A 225 -25.05 -17.57 6.76
N TYR A 226 -25.21 -17.84 5.49
CA TYR A 226 -26.34 -18.58 4.95
C TYR A 226 -25.90 -20.00 4.58
N VAL A 227 -26.46 -20.99 5.28
CA VAL A 227 -26.25 -22.40 4.98
C VAL A 227 -27.58 -22.95 4.42
N GLU A 228 -27.51 -23.64 3.29
CA GLU A 228 -28.70 -24.19 2.64
C GLU A 228 -29.56 -25.00 3.62
N GLY A 229 -30.86 -24.68 3.67
CA GLY A 229 -31.81 -25.30 4.58
C GLY A 229 -31.78 -24.80 6.03
N GLU A 230 -30.93 -23.87 6.39
CA GLU A 230 -30.81 -23.32 7.75
C GLU A 230 -31.27 -21.86 7.87
N TYR A 231 -31.73 -21.21 6.79
CA TYR A 231 -32.30 -19.87 6.79
C TYR A 231 -33.76 -19.83 6.36
N THR A 232 -34.48 -18.80 6.77
CA THR A 232 -35.90 -18.58 6.43
C THR A 232 -36.04 -17.75 5.15
N ASP A 233 -37.24 -17.80 4.52
CA ASP A 233 -37.56 -16.97 3.35
C ASP A 233 -37.37 -15.47 3.65
N ALA A 234 -37.73 -14.99 4.84
CA ALA A 234 -37.55 -13.61 5.24
C ALA A 234 -36.06 -13.21 5.32
N GLN A 235 -35.19 -14.13 5.75
CA GLN A 235 -33.74 -13.89 5.77
C GLN A 235 -33.16 -13.88 4.36
N ALA A 236 -33.60 -14.77 3.49
CA ALA A 236 -33.21 -14.80 2.09
C ALA A 236 -33.66 -13.52 1.35
N GLU A 237 -34.91 -13.08 1.55
CA GLU A 237 -35.45 -11.85 0.99
C GLU A 237 -34.63 -10.61 1.47
N ALA A 238 -34.35 -10.51 2.77
CA ALA A 238 -33.64 -9.37 3.34
C ALA A 238 -32.29 -9.14 2.66
N VAL A 239 -31.48 -10.18 2.49
CA VAL A 239 -30.14 -10.04 1.88
C VAL A 239 -30.22 -9.85 0.37
N SER A 240 -31.13 -10.55 -0.33
CA SER A 240 -31.24 -10.46 -1.79
C SER A 240 -31.77 -9.10 -2.26
N VAL A 241 -32.64 -8.46 -1.48
CA VAL A 241 -33.11 -7.08 -1.73
C VAL A 241 -31.92 -6.11 -1.71
N LEU A 242 -31.07 -6.15 -0.68
CA LEU A 242 -29.88 -5.28 -0.60
C LEU A 242 -28.93 -5.50 -1.79
N MET A 243 -28.67 -6.76 -2.14
CA MET A 243 -27.80 -7.12 -3.26
C MET A 243 -28.33 -6.58 -4.59
N ALA A 244 -29.61 -6.75 -4.86
CA ALA A 244 -30.24 -6.27 -6.08
C ALA A 244 -30.30 -4.74 -6.13
N ASP A 245 -30.59 -4.05 -5.03
CA ASP A 245 -30.58 -2.59 -4.96
C ASP A 245 -29.22 -2.02 -5.34
N LEU A 246 -28.14 -2.58 -4.80
CA LEU A 246 -26.77 -2.18 -5.14
C LEU A 246 -26.45 -2.44 -6.61
N GLY A 247 -26.84 -3.60 -7.13
CA GLY A 247 -26.58 -3.93 -8.52
C GLY A 247 -27.33 -3.03 -9.51
N HIS A 248 -28.58 -2.67 -9.21
CA HIS A 248 -29.34 -1.71 -10.01
C HIS A 248 -28.74 -0.28 -9.91
N ALA A 249 -28.39 0.15 -8.68
CA ALA A 249 -27.79 1.46 -8.46
C ALA A 249 -26.43 1.63 -9.13
N PHE A 250 -25.62 0.58 -9.20
CA PHE A 250 -24.31 0.58 -9.84
C PHE A 250 -24.36 0.20 -11.33
N LYS A 251 -25.54 0.01 -11.90
CA LYS A 251 -25.75 -0.38 -13.30
C LYS A 251 -24.95 -1.64 -13.68
N ALA A 252 -25.06 -2.67 -12.84
CA ALA A 252 -24.33 -3.92 -12.96
C ALA A 252 -24.54 -4.58 -14.34
N GLN A 253 -23.46 -5.13 -14.88
CA GLN A 253 -23.47 -5.89 -16.11
C GLN A 253 -23.82 -7.34 -15.82
N TYR A 254 -25.09 -7.57 -15.49
CA TYR A 254 -25.62 -8.83 -15.03
C TYR A 254 -25.49 -9.95 -16.05
N THR A 255 -25.01 -11.10 -15.60
CA THR A 255 -25.11 -12.39 -16.30
C THR A 255 -25.24 -13.53 -15.28
N ALA A 256 -25.71 -14.72 -15.73
CA ALA A 256 -25.79 -15.91 -14.89
C ALA A 256 -24.41 -16.44 -14.43
N ASN A 257 -23.33 -16.10 -15.13
CA ASN A 257 -22.00 -16.66 -14.88
C ASN A 257 -20.99 -15.66 -14.32
N ASP A 258 -21.14 -14.36 -14.63
CA ASP A 258 -20.21 -13.32 -14.22
C ASP A 258 -20.91 -11.95 -14.27
N THR A 259 -21.02 -11.28 -13.14
CA THR A 259 -21.64 -9.95 -13.04
C THR A 259 -20.60 -8.93 -12.61
N ALA A 260 -20.34 -7.95 -13.47
CA ALA A 260 -19.37 -6.90 -13.21
C ALA A 260 -20.06 -5.55 -12.92
N ALA A 261 -19.49 -4.78 -12.01
CA ALA A 261 -19.86 -3.39 -11.75
C ALA A 261 -18.69 -2.58 -11.20
N MET A 262 -18.79 -1.26 -11.33
CA MET A 262 -18.01 -0.32 -10.55
C MET A 262 -18.91 0.31 -9.48
N PRO A 263 -18.44 0.52 -8.25
CA PRO A 263 -19.23 1.20 -7.24
C PRO A 263 -19.49 2.66 -7.66
N ASP A 264 -20.74 3.09 -7.53
CA ASP A 264 -21.14 4.47 -7.85
C ASP A 264 -21.17 5.33 -6.56
N MET A 265 -20.18 6.21 -6.42
CA MET A 265 -20.07 7.09 -5.24
C MET A 265 -21.26 8.06 -5.13
N ALA A 266 -21.86 8.46 -6.25
CA ALA A 266 -23.06 9.31 -6.21
C ALA A 266 -24.27 8.53 -5.68
N ALA A 267 -24.44 7.28 -6.12
CA ALA A 267 -25.49 6.40 -5.58
C ALA A 267 -25.29 6.13 -4.09
N LEU A 268 -24.06 5.84 -3.66
CA LEU A 268 -23.74 5.66 -2.23
C LEU A 268 -24.17 6.87 -1.39
N TYR A 269 -23.89 8.08 -1.85
CA TYR A 269 -24.29 9.30 -1.15
C TYR A 269 -25.80 9.57 -1.25
N HIS A 270 -26.36 9.63 -2.47
CA HIS A 270 -27.74 10.06 -2.69
C HIS A 270 -28.78 9.02 -2.32
N ASN A 271 -28.53 7.74 -2.64
CA ASN A 271 -29.48 6.67 -2.42
C ASN A 271 -29.28 5.97 -1.07
N PHE A 272 -28.02 5.75 -0.67
CA PHE A 272 -27.69 4.97 0.53
C PHE A 272 -27.17 5.80 1.72
N SER A 273 -27.13 7.13 1.58
CA SER A 273 -26.75 8.05 2.67
C SER A 273 -25.38 7.75 3.30
N TYR A 274 -24.40 7.35 2.47
CA TYR A 274 -22.99 7.29 2.85
C TYR A 274 -22.31 8.65 2.69
N SER A 275 -21.14 8.79 3.27
CA SER A 275 -20.37 10.04 3.23
C SER A 275 -20.18 10.54 1.79
N PRO A 276 -20.39 11.82 1.51
CA PRO A 276 -20.08 12.41 0.21
C PRO A 276 -18.57 12.40 -0.09
N ALA A 277 -17.74 12.12 0.89
CA ALA A 277 -16.30 12.01 0.79
C ALA A 277 -15.83 10.60 0.35
N ALA A 278 -16.72 9.62 0.25
CA ALA A 278 -16.34 8.31 -0.27
C ALA A 278 -15.77 8.44 -1.69
N HIS A 279 -14.58 7.88 -1.92
CA HIS A 279 -13.86 8.05 -3.18
C HIS A 279 -12.94 6.86 -3.49
N ILE A 280 -12.65 6.68 -4.77
CA ILE A 280 -11.74 5.64 -5.24
C ILE A 280 -10.30 6.16 -5.14
N VAL A 281 -9.41 5.32 -4.61
CA VAL A 281 -7.97 5.54 -4.58
C VAL A 281 -7.28 4.39 -5.28
N VAL A 282 -6.32 4.69 -6.16
CA VAL A 282 -5.53 3.69 -6.87
C VAL A 282 -4.18 3.50 -6.17
N ARG A 283 -3.65 2.28 -6.22
CA ARG A 283 -2.36 1.96 -5.60
C ARG A 283 -1.18 2.61 -6.32
N ASN A 284 -1.26 2.70 -7.65
CA ASN A 284 -0.16 3.21 -8.47
C ASN A 284 0.20 4.66 -8.09
N GLY A 285 1.48 4.91 -7.84
CA GLY A 285 1.99 6.20 -7.38
C GLY A 285 2.07 6.36 -5.86
N ASN A 286 1.49 5.45 -5.09
CA ASN A 286 1.61 5.41 -3.64
C ASN A 286 2.74 4.48 -3.21
N SER A 287 3.52 4.87 -2.19
CA SER A 287 4.49 3.96 -1.57
C SER A 287 3.78 2.87 -0.77
N ASP A 288 4.42 1.69 -0.68
CA ASP A 288 3.86 0.55 0.06
C ASP A 288 3.55 0.90 1.51
N GLY A 289 4.49 1.49 2.22
CA GLY A 289 4.28 1.87 3.62
C GLY A 289 3.17 2.90 3.81
N TYR A 290 2.89 3.74 2.80
CA TYR A 290 1.78 4.66 2.85
C TYR A 290 0.45 3.97 2.54
N TRP A 291 0.43 3.09 1.52
CA TRP A 291 -0.73 2.30 1.14
C TRP A 291 -1.21 1.41 2.30
N THR A 292 -0.29 0.66 2.89
CA THR A 292 -0.54 -0.19 4.07
C THR A 292 -1.08 0.60 5.25
N ARG A 293 -0.47 1.76 5.57
CA ARG A 293 -0.94 2.61 6.67
C ARG A 293 -2.36 3.11 6.45
N MET A 294 -2.68 3.57 5.25
CA MET A 294 -3.99 4.09 4.89
C MET A 294 -5.09 3.03 5.05
N LEU A 295 -4.85 1.81 4.58
CA LEU A 295 -5.78 0.69 4.75
C LEU A 295 -5.93 0.29 6.24
N ARG A 296 -4.81 0.28 6.98
CA ARG A 296 -4.80 0.00 8.43
C ARG A 296 -5.63 1.02 9.21
N GLU A 297 -5.46 2.32 8.93
CA GLU A 297 -6.20 3.40 9.59
C GLU A 297 -7.73 3.27 9.41
N GLU A 298 -8.20 2.81 8.25
CA GLU A 298 -9.62 2.50 8.03
C GLU A 298 -10.10 1.34 8.92
N ILE A 299 -9.36 0.24 8.94
CA ILE A 299 -9.73 -0.94 9.74
C ILE A 299 -9.70 -0.63 11.24
N GLU A 300 -8.66 0.06 11.73
CA GLU A 300 -8.54 0.48 13.12
C GLU A 300 -9.63 1.47 13.55
N ALA A 301 -10.16 2.24 12.59
CA ALA A 301 -11.33 3.10 12.80
C ALA A 301 -12.67 2.36 12.66
N ASN A 302 -12.69 1.02 12.69
CA ASN A 302 -13.87 0.18 12.55
C ASN A 302 -14.60 0.34 11.20
N ARG A 303 -13.85 0.58 10.13
CA ARG A 303 -14.36 0.69 8.76
C ARG A 303 -13.77 -0.43 7.90
N PRO A 304 -14.54 -1.47 7.56
CA PRO A 304 -14.11 -2.46 6.60
C PRO A 304 -13.94 -1.81 5.23
N VAL A 305 -12.90 -2.22 4.52
CA VAL A 305 -12.44 -1.54 3.31
C VAL A 305 -12.87 -2.32 2.07
N PHE A 306 -13.55 -1.66 1.14
CA PHE A 306 -13.76 -2.20 -0.21
C PHE A 306 -12.43 -2.18 -0.96
N TYR A 307 -11.99 -3.32 -1.42
CA TYR A 307 -10.74 -3.47 -2.17
C TYR A 307 -10.96 -4.23 -3.47
N ALA A 308 -10.30 -3.81 -4.54
CA ALA A 308 -10.41 -4.48 -5.83
C ALA A 308 -9.04 -4.52 -6.53
N GLY A 309 -8.86 -5.54 -7.35
CA GLY A 309 -7.67 -5.72 -8.18
C GLY A 309 -7.98 -6.50 -9.44
N TYR A 310 -7.05 -6.46 -10.40
CA TYR A 310 -7.12 -7.22 -11.62
C TYR A 310 -5.91 -8.14 -11.73
N THR A 311 -6.13 -9.34 -12.27
CA THR A 311 -5.02 -10.22 -12.65
C THR A 311 -4.35 -9.71 -13.93
N ALA A 312 -3.17 -10.22 -14.23
CA ALA A 312 -2.45 -9.91 -15.47
C ALA A 312 -3.27 -10.26 -16.74
N GLU A 313 -4.17 -11.23 -16.64
CA GLU A 313 -5.08 -11.65 -17.70
C GLU A 313 -6.36 -10.81 -17.79
N GLY A 314 -6.53 -9.83 -16.88
CA GLY A 314 -7.65 -8.89 -16.87
C GLY A 314 -8.90 -9.38 -16.11
N ALA A 315 -8.83 -10.49 -15.38
CA ALA A 315 -9.91 -10.90 -14.49
C ALA A 315 -9.91 -10.01 -13.23
N GLY A 316 -11.00 -9.27 -12.99
CA GLY A 316 -11.16 -8.39 -11.84
C GLY A 316 -11.88 -9.07 -10.69
N HIS A 317 -11.57 -8.69 -9.44
CA HIS A 317 -12.33 -9.08 -8.26
C HIS A 317 -12.37 -7.97 -7.23
N ALA A 318 -13.54 -7.82 -6.60
CA ALA A 318 -13.74 -6.96 -5.46
C ALA A 318 -14.01 -7.81 -4.21
N PHE A 319 -13.42 -7.41 -3.09
CA PHE A 319 -13.51 -8.11 -1.80
C PHE A 319 -13.41 -7.10 -0.65
N VAL A 320 -13.49 -7.59 0.57
CA VAL A 320 -13.44 -6.74 1.76
C VAL A 320 -12.16 -7.03 2.55
N LEU A 321 -11.46 -5.97 2.95
CA LEU A 321 -10.46 -6.06 4.00
C LEU A 321 -11.14 -5.73 5.32
N ASP A 322 -11.19 -6.69 6.23
CA ASP A 322 -11.91 -6.57 7.50
C ASP A 322 -11.06 -6.92 8.72
N GLY A 323 -9.76 -6.97 8.52
CA GLY A 323 -8.80 -7.16 9.59
C GLY A 323 -7.37 -6.83 9.18
N VAL A 324 -6.51 -6.59 10.15
CA VAL A 324 -5.07 -6.37 9.95
C VAL A 324 -4.31 -6.85 11.18
N ASP A 325 -3.19 -7.54 10.98
CA ASP A 325 -2.32 -7.96 12.07
C ASP A 325 -1.16 -6.97 12.32
N ALA A 326 -0.35 -7.23 13.33
CA ALA A 326 0.78 -6.38 13.69
C ALA A 326 1.92 -6.38 12.64
N ASN A 327 1.90 -7.31 11.69
CA ASN A 327 2.91 -7.47 10.64
C ASN A 327 2.40 -7.00 9.27
N ASP A 328 1.29 -6.24 9.23
CA ASP A 328 0.65 -5.72 8.02
C ASP A 328 0.08 -6.79 7.07
N TYR A 329 -0.28 -7.98 7.59
CA TYR A 329 -1.13 -8.91 6.87
C TYR A 329 -2.58 -8.49 7.04
N PHE A 330 -3.29 -8.32 5.93
CA PHE A 330 -4.69 -7.93 5.92
C PHE A 330 -5.60 -9.15 5.82
N HIS A 331 -6.60 -9.21 6.69
CA HIS A 331 -7.63 -10.23 6.56
C HIS A 331 -8.55 -9.89 5.39
N VAL A 332 -8.68 -10.85 4.48
CA VAL A 332 -9.48 -10.78 3.27
C VAL A 332 -10.72 -11.62 3.45
N ASN A 333 -11.88 -11.01 3.33
CA ASN A 333 -13.16 -11.66 3.11
C ASN A 333 -13.44 -11.63 1.60
N TRP A 334 -13.28 -12.76 0.94
CA TRP A 334 -13.36 -12.86 -0.52
C TRP A 334 -14.78 -12.72 -1.07
N GLY A 335 -15.81 -12.75 -0.23
CA GLY A 335 -17.21 -12.78 -0.68
C GLY A 335 -17.63 -14.11 -1.29
N TRP A 336 -17.07 -15.23 -0.80
CA TRP A 336 -17.37 -16.61 -1.23
C TRP A 336 -17.85 -17.49 -0.08
N GLY A 337 -18.66 -16.92 0.82
CA GLY A 337 -19.20 -17.65 1.96
C GLY A 337 -18.18 -18.01 3.04
N GLY A 338 -17.09 -17.27 3.12
CA GLY A 338 -15.98 -17.54 4.05
C GLY A 338 -14.93 -18.53 3.51
N ILE A 339 -15.09 -19.02 2.28
CA ILE A 339 -14.12 -19.93 1.68
C ILE A 339 -12.84 -19.16 1.35
N TYR A 340 -11.70 -19.67 1.84
CA TYR A 340 -10.35 -19.12 1.68
C TYR A 340 -10.09 -17.78 2.37
N ASP A 341 -11.01 -17.30 3.22
CA ASP A 341 -10.75 -16.11 4.02
C ASP A 341 -9.52 -16.32 4.91
N GLY A 342 -8.76 -15.27 5.08
CA GLY A 342 -7.52 -15.34 5.84
C GLY A 342 -6.72 -14.05 5.75
N PHE A 343 -5.52 -14.08 6.31
CA PHE A 343 -4.57 -12.97 6.27
C PHE A 343 -3.64 -13.11 5.08
N PHE A 344 -3.54 -12.06 4.29
CA PHE A 344 -2.76 -12.01 3.05
C PHE A 344 -1.78 -10.84 3.07
N LEU A 345 -0.60 -11.07 2.52
CA LEU A 345 0.35 -10.01 2.26
C LEU A 345 -0.09 -9.25 0.99
N ILE A 346 -0.61 -8.06 1.17
CA ILE A 346 -1.10 -7.22 0.05
C ILE A 346 0.05 -6.52 -0.67
N ASP A 347 1.15 -6.23 0.05
CA ASP A 347 2.27 -5.41 -0.44
C ASP A 347 3.54 -6.19 -0.76
N GLY A 348 3.63 -7.44 -0.39
CA GLY A 348 4.90 -8.14 -0.21
C GLY A 348 5.47 -8.86 -1.41
N LEU A 349 4.92 -8.70 -2.60
CA LEU A 349 5.41 -9.38 -3.79
C LEU A 349 6.19 -8.46 -4.75
N MET A 350 6.71 -7.34 -4.24
CA MET A 350 7.52 -6.41 -5.03
C MET A 350 8.99 -6.82 -5.05
N LEU A 351 9.55 -6.92 -6.24
CA LEU A 351 10.98 -7.14 -6.48
C LEU A 351 11.63 -5.84 -6.93
N GLY A 352 11.88 -4.93 -5.99
CA GLY A 352 12.49 -3.62 -6.27
C GLY A 352 11.54 -2.61 -6.91
N GLU A 353 12.00 -1.35 -7.05
CA GLU A 353 11.18 -0.22 -7.54
C GLU A 353 10.82 -0.31 -9.04
N GLU A 354 11.41 -1.20 -9.81
CA GLU A 354 11.27 -1.24 -11.28
C GLU A 354 10.26 -2.27 -11.81
N TYR A 355 9.78 -3.20 -10.99
CA TYR A 355 8.94 -4.31 -11.44
C TYR A 355 7.63 -4.41 -10.68
N LEU A 356 6.69 -3.52 -11.01
CA LEU A 356 5.30 -3.59 -10.56
C LEU A 356 4.56 -4.62 -11.43
N PHE A 357 4.45 -5.87 -10.98
CA PHE A 357 3.56 -6.85 -11.59
C PHE A 357 2.10 -6.68 -11.19
N ASP A 358 1.79 -5.66 -10.39
CA ASP A 358 0.50 -5.43 -9.76
C ASP A 358 0.07 -3.97 -9.99
N THR A 359 -0.41 -3.70 -11.20
CA THR A 359 -0.63 -2.33 -11.68
C THR A 359 -2.06 -1.82 -11.55
N GLN A 360 -2.99 -2.61 -11.01
CA GLN A 360 -4.41 -2.25 -11.06
C GLN A 360 -5.16 -2.50 -9.74
N HIS A 361 -4.52 -2.29 -8.60
CA HIS A 361 -5.20 -2.30 -7.32
C HIS A 361 -5.80 -0.93 -6.99
N TRP A 362 -7.01 -0.96 -6.47
CA TRP A 362 -7.71 0.23 -6.00
C TRP A 362 -8.63 -0.10 -4.83
N THR A 363 -9.02 0.92 -4.10
CA THR A 363 -9.86 0.81 -2.91
C THR A 363 -10.87 1.95 -2.86
N VAL A 364 -11.91 1.81 -2.06
CA VAL A 364 -12.81 2.90 -1.69
C VAL A 364 -12.52 3.30 -0.25
N LEU A 365 -12.13 4.55 -0.06
CA LEU A 365 -11.89 5.13 1.26
C LEU A 365 -12.98 6.11 1.65
N GLY A 366 -13.04 6.45 2.94
CA GLY A 366 -14.02 7.39 3.48
C GLY A 366 -15.45 6.87 3.42
N MET A 367 -15.61 5.55 3.36
CA MET A 367 -16.92 4.92 3.27
C MET A 367 -17.53 4.71 4.66
N HIS A 368 -18.14 5.74 5.20
CA HIS A 368 -18.82 5.67 6.49
C HIS A 368 -20.26 6.19 6.41
N PRO A 369 -21.17 5.66 7.25
CA PRO A 369 -22.54 6.12 7.32
C PRO A 369 -22.68 7.61 7.66
N LEU A 370 -23.54 8.33 6.96
CA LEU A 370 -23.85 9.72 7.24
C LEU A 370 -24.86 9.84 8.40
N ARG A 371 -24.56 9.23 9.55
CA ARG A 371 -25.46 9.20 10.72
C ARG A 371 -25.51 10.52 11.46
N ASP A 372 -24.36 11.17 11.57
CA ASP A 372 -24.12 12.23 12.55
C ASP A 372 -23.95 13.60 11.90
N GLY A 373 -24.25 13.72 10.59
CA GLY A 373 -24.21 15.00 9.88
C GLY A 373 -22.80 15.52 9.61
N GLU A 374 -21.77 14.73 9.82
CA GLU A 374 -20.41 15.05 9.40
C GLU A 374 -20.33 14.99 7.87
N ILE A 375 -20.09 16.15 7.29
CA ILE A 375 -19.97 16.31 5.85
C ILE A 375 -18.53 16.62 5.53
N ASP A 376 -17.81 15.60 5.09
CA ASP A 376 -16.47 15.75 4.58
C ASP A 376 -16.49 15.91 3.05
N ASN A 377 -15.68 16.84 2.58
CA ASN A 377 -15.37 16.95 1.16
C ASN A 377 -14.07 16.22 0.86
N TRP A 378 -13.90 15.75 -0.37
CA TRP A 378 -12.70 15.07 -0.77
C TRP A 378 -12.15 15.56 -2.10
N LEU A 379 -10.86 15.93 -2.10
CA LEU A 379 -10.12 16.26 -3.30
C LEU A 379 -9.14 15.13 -3.63
N VAL A 380 -9.05 14.79 -4.91
CA VAL A 380 -8.12 13.78 -5.42
C VAL A 380 -7.30 14.34 -6.56
N LEU A 381 -6.05 13.87 -6.69
CA LEU A 381 -5.19 14.21 -7.80
C LEU A 381 -5.70 13.54 -9.07
N SER A 382 -5.78 14.32 -10.14
CA SER A 382 -6.17 13.89 -11.48
C SER A 382 -4.96 13.39 -12.28
N SER A 383 -5.18 12.98 -13.50
CA SER A 383 -4.14 12.58 -14.45
C SER A 383 -3.01 13.63 -14.53
N GLY A 384 -1.76 13.18 -14.43
CA GLY A 384 -0.58 14.03 -14.33
C GLY A 384 -0.20 14.41 -12.91
N GLY A 385 -1.13 14.41 -11.97
CA GLY A 385 -0.92 14.55 -10.52
C GLY A 385 0.15 15.55 -10.09
N LEU A 386 0.99 15.13 -9.15
CA LEU A 386 2.11 15.91 -8.62
C LEU A 386 3.38 15.67 -9.43
N SER A 387 4.01 16.74 -9.90
CA SER A 387 5.34 16.69 -10.50
C SER A 387 6.21 17.88 -10.06
N VAL A 388 7.51 17.80 -10.29
CA VAL A 388 8.47 18.85 -9.92
C VAL A 388 9.50 19.08 -11.02
N ASP A 389 10.13 20.25 -11.04
CA ASP A 389 11.22 20.55 -11.99
C ASP A 389 12.62 20.18 -11.49
N ALA A 390 12.72 19.73 -10.24
CA ALA A 390 13.98 19.29 -9.63
C ALA A 390 14.15 17.77 -9.74
N ARG A 391 15.37 17.31 -10.01
CA ARG A 391 15.77 15.89 -9.93
C ARG A 391 16.42 15.56 -8.60
N GLU A 392 17.08 16.53 -8.02
CA GLU A 392 17.77 16.48 -6.73
C GLU A 392 17.41 17.75 -5.96
N PHE A 393 17.37 17.66 -4.64
CA PHE A 393 16.91 18.73 -3.78
C PHE A 393 18.03 19.18 -2.86
N GLU A 394 18.18 20.50 -2.77
CA GLU A 394 19.05 21.16 -1.80
C GLU A 394 18.19 21.88 -0.76
N ARG A 395 18.56 21.73 0.50
CA ARG A 395 17.90 22.43 1.59
C ARG A 395 17.98 23.95 1.42
N GLY A 396 16.84 24.62 1.55
CA GLY A 396 16.75 26.09 1.40
C GLY A 396 16.77 26.59 -0.05
N LYS A 397 16.92 25.72 -1.05
CA LYS A 397 16.87 26.08 -2.46
C LYS A 397 15.44 25.96 -2.99
N GLN A 398 15.03 26.97 -3.74
CA GLN A 398 13.71 26.97 -4.37
C GLN A 398 13.65 26.03 -5.58
N PHE A 399 12.55 25.32 -5.70
CA PHE A 399 12.16 24.55 -6.87
C PHE A 399 10.69 24.81 -7.20
N MET A 400 10.22 24.32 -8.33
CA MET A 400 8.81 24.44 -8.74
C MET A 400 8.11 23.09 -8.64
N VAL A 401 7.00 23.08 -7.92
CA VAL A 401 6.00 22.03 -8.06
C VAL A 401 5.17 22.39 -9.28
N LYS A 402 5.07 21.45 -10.21
CA LYS A 402 4.43 21.63 -11.53
C LYS A 402 3.28 20.67 -11.69
N SER A 403 2.37 21.03 -12.61
CA SER A 403 1.31 20.14 -13.09
C SER A 403 0.48 19.49 -11.97
N ILE A 404 0.23 20.20 -10.86
CA ILE A 404 -0.77 19.75 -9.91
C ILE A 404 -2.13 19.91 -10.54
N SER A 405 -2.72 18.80 -10.93
CA SER A 405 -4.09 18.72 -11.39
C SER A 405 -4.88 17.91 -10.35
N TYR A 406 -6.00 18.44 -9.89
CA TYR A 406 -6.86 17.77 -8.92
C TYR A 406 -8.34 17.99 -9.22
N THR A 407 -9.17 17.08 -8.76
CA THR A 407 -10.62 17.07 -8.97
C THR A 407 -11.33 16.95 -7.64
N ASN A 408 -12.42 17.67 -7.49
CA ASN A 408 -13.36 17.45 -6.42
C ASN A 408 -14.32 16.34 -6.83
N PHE A 409 -14.05 15.10 -6.41
CA PHE A 409 -14.95 13.95 -6.62
C PHE A 409 -15.99 13.80 -5.51
N SER A 410 -15.95 14.65 -4.47
CA SER A 410 -17.02 14.63 -3.47
C SER A 410 -18.32 15.12 -4.08
N GLN A 411 -19.42 14.68 -3.51
CA GLN A 411 -20.78 15.06 -3.94
C GLN A 411 -21.18 16.46 -3.47
N LEU A 412 -20.24 17.24 -2.93
CA LEU A 412 -20.44 18.61 -2.43
C LEU A 412 -19.36 19.55 -2.98
N ALA A 413 -19.71 20.85 -3.13
CA ALA A 413 -18.72 21.87 -3.46
C ALA A 413 -17.67 21.99 -2.35
N PHE A 414 -16.40 22.13 -2.74
CA PHE A 414 -15.28 22.28 -1.81
C PHE A 414 -14.83 23.74 -1.72
N LYS A 415 -14.60 24.19 -0.48
CA LYS A 415 -13.91 25.44 -0.20
C LYS A 415 -12.91 25.22 0.92
N GLY A 416 -11.66 25.64 0.71
CA GLY A 416 -10.61 25.40 1.68
C GLY A 416 -9.24 25.84 1.22
N GLU A 417 -8.23 25.11 1.66
CA GLU A 417 -6.81 25.39 1.45
C GLU A 417 -6.08 24.14 0.95
N MET A 418 -5.00 24.35 0.20
CA MET A 418 -4.08 23.31 -0.25
C MET A 418 -2.63 23.70 0.01
N ARG A 419 -1.77 22.73 0.32
CA ARG A 419 -0.32 22.88 0.48
C ARG A 419 0.41 21.61 0.06
N VAL A 420 1.69 21.76 -0.30
CA VAL A 420 2.60 20.62 -0.47
C VAL A 420 3.48 20.50 0.76
N ALA A 421 3.72 19.28 1.19
CA ALA A 421 4.56 18.95 2.35
C ALA A 421 5.68 17.99 2.00
N LEU A 422 6.77 18.07 2.75
CA LEU A 422 7.74 16.99 2.88
C LEU A 422 7.20 15.98 3.87
N CYS A 423 7.16 14.71 3.47
CA CYS A 423 6.74 13.59 4.28
C CYS A 423 7.88 12.57 4.42
N ASN A 424 7.84 11.74 5.45
CA ASN A 424 8.74 10.60 5.58
C ASN A 424 8.28 9.43 4.66
N ALA A 425 9.03 8.34 4.64
CA ALA A 425 8.73 7.15 3.84
C ALA A 425 7.34 6.52 4.15
N LYS A 426 6.77 6.79 5.34
CA LYS A 426 5.42 6.35 5.73
C LYS A 426 4.33 7.36 5.35
N GLY A 427 4.67 8.46 4.65
CA GLY A 427 3.72 9.52 4.28
C GLY A 427 3.36 10.46 5.43
N GLU A 428 4.00 10.37 6.61
CA GLU A 428 3.76 11.28 7.72
C GLU A 428 4.42 12.64 7.43
N ARG A 429 3.65 13.71 7.61
CA ARG A 429 4.11 15.06 7.32
C ARG A 429 5.22 15.51 8.27
N LYS A 430 6.36 15.91 7.71
CA LYS A 430 7.49 16.51 8.42
C LYS A 430 7.35 18.04 8.47
N SER A 431 7.23 18.67 7.30
CA SER A 431 7.13 20.13 7.18
C SER A 431 6.42 20.56 5.90
N TRP A 432 5.90 21.78 5.90
CA TRP A 432 5.35 22.40 4.70
C TRP A 432 6.47 22.95 3.81
N VAL A 433 6.33 22.74 2.50
CA VAL A 433 7.31 23.22 1.50
C VAL A 433 6.76 24.33 0.60
N THR A 434 5.43 24.56 0.62
CA THR A 434 4.78 25.67 -0.10
C THR A 434 4.03 26.61 0.84
N GLU A 435 3.73 27.80 0.35
CA GLU A 435 2.71 28.65 0.93
C GLU A 435 1.32 28.03 0.76
N THR A 436 0.34 28.59 1.49
CA THR A 436 -1.06 28.16 1.42
C THR A 436 -1.72 28.67 0.13
N ILE A 437 -2.47 27.79 -0.53
CA ILE A 437 -3.24 28.07 -1.74
C ILE A 437 -4.71 27.93 -1.39
N ASN A 438 -5.50 28.98 -1.65
CA ASN A 438 -6.96 28.92 -1.49
C ASN A 438 -7.59 28.12 -2.64
N VAL A 439 -8.52 27.25 -2.31
CA VAL A 439 -9.25 26.39 -3.22
C VAL A 439 -10.74 26.64 -3.09
N ASP A 440 -11.45 26.82 -4.21
CA ASP A 440 -12.91 26.96 -4.29
C ASP A 440 -13.36 26.20 -5.56
N MET A 441 -14.04 25.05 -5.39
CA MET A 441 -14.38 24.14 -6.47
C MET A 441 -15.80 23.62 -6.34
N GLY A 442 -16.55 23.63 -7.44
CA GLY A 442 -17.83 22.94 -7.55
C GLY A 442 -17.71 21.41 -7.52
N VAL A 443 -18.84 20.73 -7.46
CA VAL A 443 -18.95 19.26 -7.59
C VAL A 443 -18.42 18.83 -8.98
N ASN A 444 -17.64 17.78 -9.03
CA ASN A 444 -17.03 17.23 -10.24
C ASN A 444 -16.20 18.25 -11.06
N MET A 445 -15.68 19.28 -10.42
CA MET A 445 -14.80 20.26 -11.03
C MET A 445 -13.35 19.82 -10.93
N ALA A 446 -12.61 19.94 -12.04
CA ALA A 446 -11.17 19.74 -12.09
C ALA A 446 -10.44 21.09 -12.22
N THR A 447 -9.22 21.17 -11.66
CA THR A 447 -8.35 22.32 -11.89
C THR A 447 -7.50 22.11 -13.14
N SER A 448 -7.07 23.23 -13.75
CA SER A 448 -5.95 23.25 -14.68
C SER A 448 -4.62 23.13 -13.90
N GLU A 449 -3.55 22.83 -14.62
CA GLU A 449 -2.19 22.77 -14.08
C GLU A 449 -1.81 24.01 -13.27
N LEU A 450 -1.25 23.77 -12.08
CA LEU A 450 -0.72 24.80 -11.18
C LEU A 450 0.81 24.70 -11.14
N ASN A 451 1.48 25.86 -11.07
CA ASN A 451 2.91 25.96 -10.84
C ASN A 451 3.15 26.70 -9.51
N ILE A 452 3.76 26.05 -8.55
CA ILE A 452 3.90 26.57 -7.17
C ILE A 452 5.37 26.55 -6.78
N ALA A 453 5.88 27.69 -6.29
CA ALA A 453 7.21 27.75 -5.71
C ALA A 453 7.26 27.00 -4.37
N ALA A 454 8.28 26.18 -4.19
CA ALA A 454 8.48 25.34 -3.02
C ALA A 454 9.92 25.40 -2.52
N VAL A 455 10.11 25.24 -1.20
CA VAL A 455 11.43 25.21 -0.55
C VAL A 455 11.40 24.17 0.56
N ILE A 456 12.33 23.23 0.54
CA ILE A 456 12.53 22.29 1.65
C ILE A 456 13.51 22.92 2.64
N ASN A 457 13.04 23.30 3.82
CA ASN A 457 13.85 23.82 4.91
C ASN A 457 14.20 22.78 5.97
N ASP A 458 13.55 21.64 5.93
CA ASP A 458 13.77 20.52 6.85
C ASP A 458 14.92 19.61 6.37
N VAL A 459 15.37 18.74 7.26
CA VAL A 459 16.35 17.71 6.95
C VAL A 459 15.75 16.72 5.96
N ILE A 460 16.43 16.49 4.85
CA ILE A 460 16.07 15.51 3.84
C ILE A 460 16.77 14.19 4.17
N VAL A 461 16.02 13.10 4.22
CA VAL A 461 16.56 11.74 4.40
C VAL A 461 16.08 10.84 3.26
N GLU A 462 16.75 9.71 3.07
CA GLU A 462 16.34 8.72 2.08
C GLU A 462 14.92 8.24 2.36
N GLY A 463 14.10 8.11 1.31
CA GLY A 463 12.71 7.74 1.40
C GLY A 463 11.74 8.90 1.68
N ASP A 464 12.24 10.12 1.92
CA ASP A 464 11.37 11.30 2.02
C ASP A 464 10.64 11.56 0.70
N ARG A 465 9.41 12.11 0.80
CA ARG A 465 8.50 12.30 -0.33
C ARG A 465 7.82 13.66 -0.25
N LEU A 466 7.49 14.23 -1.39
CA LEU A 466 6.57 15.37 -1.47
C LEU A 466 5.16 14.85 -1.66
N CYS A 467 4.22 15.35 -0.88
CA CYS A 467 2.81 14.99 -0.95
C CYS A 467 1.94 16.24 -0.89
N VAL A 468 0.78 16.20 -1.53
CA VAL A 468 -0.20 17.30 -1.49
C VAL A 468 -1.18 17.05 -0.36
N PHE A 469 -1.53 18.12 0.36
CA PHE A 469 -2.54 18.11 1.41
C PHE A 469 -3.56 19.22 1.17
N TYR A 470 -4.79 18.97 1.59
CA TYR A 470 -5.86 19.95 1.58
C TYR A 470 -6.58 19.98 2.93
N LYS A 471 -7.30 21.06 3.16
CA LYS A 471 -8.09 21.31 4.36
C LYS A 471 -9.36 22.05 3.98
N SER A 472 -10.53 21.54 4.39
CA SER A 472 -11.79 22.26 4.22
C SER A 472 -11.82 23.51 5.11
N SER A 473 -12.52 24.56 4.69
CA SER A 473 -12.75 25.75 5.50
C SER A 473 -13.60 25.49 6.76
N SER A 474 -14.27 24.35 6.84
CA SER A 474 -15.06 23.88 7.98
C SER A 474 -14.28 23.00 8.96
N SER A 475 -13.01 22.65 8.66
CA SER A 475 -12.17 21.77 9.47
C SER A 475 -10.79 22.37 9.71
N ASP A 476 -10.17 22.05 10.83
CA ASP A 476 -8.75 22.36 11.10
C ASP A 476 -7.81 21.22 10.68
N GLU A 477 -8.34 20.08 10.25
CA GLU A 477 -7.57 18.92 9.85
C GLU A 477 -7.09 18.99 8.40
N TRP A 478 -5.85 18.55 8.19
CA TRP A 478 -5.23 18.43 6.87
C TRP A 478 -5.26 16.97 6.41
N TYR A 479 -5.91 16.76 5.30
CA TYR A 479 -6.01 15.45 4.65
C TYR A 479 -5.04 15.37 3.48
N ARG A 480 -4.45 14.21 3.26
CA ARG A 480 -3.63 13.97 2.08
C ARG A 480 -4.52 13.85 0.84
N MET A 481 -4.04 14.38 -0.27
CA MET A 481 -4.66 14.24 -1.58
C MET A 481 -4.07 13.03 -2.29
N TYR A 482 -4.90 12.07 -2.67
CA TYR A 482 -4.51 10.82 -3.32
C TYR A 482 -4.69 10.88 -4.83
N GLY A 483 -4.08 9.91 -5.56
CA GLY A 483 -4.32 9.71 -6.99
C GLY A 483 -5.65 9.00 -7.25
N SER A 484 -6.43 9.52 -8.19
CA SER A 484 -7.72 8.93 -8.58
C SER A 484 -7.61 7.93 -9.73
N VAL A 485 -6.47 7.91 -10.44
CA VAL A 485 -6.19 7.05 -11.59
C VAL A 485 -4.71 6.66 -11.60
N GLU A 486 -4.35 5.58 -12.27
CA GLU A 486 -2.96 5.10 -12.35
C GLU A 486 -1.95 6.17 -12.81
N SER A 487 -2.38 7.09 -13.68
CA SER A 487 -1.52 8.18 -14.16
C SER A 487 -1.43 9.38 -13.20
N ALA A 488 -2.18 9.38 -12.10
CA ALA A 488 -2.17 10.46 -11.11
C ALA A 488 -1.09 10.20 -10.07
N CYS A 489 0.15 10.61 -10.37
CA CYS A 489 1.25 10.56 -9.40
C CYS A 489 0.88 11.41 -8.17
N ASP A 490 0.74 10.82 -6.99
CA ASP A 490 0.32 11.50 -5.77
C ASP A 490 1.46 11.75 -4.78
N GLU A 491 2.66 11.26 -5.09
CA GLU A 491 3.88 11.59 -4.35
C GLU A 491 5.11 11.66 -5.27
N VAL A 492 6.10 12.44 -4.86
CA VAL A 492 7.40 12.53 -5.54
C VAL A 492 8.50 12.16 -4.55
N VAL A 493 9.26 11.12 -4.85
CA VAL A 493 10.43 10.72 -4.05
C VAL A 493 11.46 11.83 -4.06
N VAL A 494 11.91 12.25 -2.88
CA VAL A 494 12.90 13.30 -2.71
C VAL A 494 14.29 12.68 -2.70
N LYS A 495 15.08 12.99 -3.74
CA LYS A 495 16.50 12.66 -3.80
C LYS A 495 17.29 13.91 -3.40
N TYR A 496 18.05 13.84 -2.33
CA TYR A 496 18.85 14.98 -1.89
C TYR A 496 20.13 15.12 -2.75
N ALA A 497 20.61 16.36 -2.88
CA ALA A 497 21.89 16.62 -3.52
C ALA A 497 23.03 16.05 -2.67
N PRO A 498 24.08 15.46 -3.29
CA PRO A 498 25.23 14.92 -2.58
C PRO A 498 25.92 15.95 -1.68
N ILE A 499 26.45 15.54 -0.52
CA ILE A 499 27.19 16.42 0.43
C ILE A 499 28.19 17.30 -0.30
N GLY A 500 28.78 16.81 -1.38
CA GLY A 500 29.74 17.55 -2.16
C GLY A 500 29.25 18.78 -2.89
N GLU A 501 27.99 18.77 -3.29
CA GLU A 501 27.35 19.87 -4.00
C GLU A 501 26.76 20.89 -3.04
N THR A 502 26.41 20.47 -1.84
CA THR A 502 25.86 21.34 -0.79
C THR A 502 26.96 21.98 0.07
N THR A 503 28.21 21.54 -0.06
CA THR A 503 29.34 22.00 0.75
C THR A 503 30.08 23.17 0.07
N SER A 504 30.28 24.25 0.81
CA SER A 504 31.14 25.37 0.40
C SER A 504 32.29 25.56 1.35
N MET A 505 33.45 25.94 0.81
CA MET A 505 34.67 26.22 1.57
C MET A 505 35.18 27.59 1.22
N SER A 506 35.49 28.40 2.22
CA SER A 506 36.06 29.74 2.04
C SER A 506 37.18 30.00 3.04
N PHE A 507 38.29 30.58 2.59
CA PHE A 507 39.44 30.94 3.41
C PHE A 507 39.66 32.45 3.42
N ASP A 508 39.71 33.02 4.62
CA ASP A 508 40.06 34.42 4.83
C ASP A 508 41.55 34.53 5.25
N LYS A 509 42.37 35.02 4.33
CA LYS A 509 43.82 35.18 4.57
C LYS A 509 44.14 36.17 5.69
N ALA A 510 43.31 37.19 5.93
CA ALA A 510 43.58 38.21 6.93
C ALA A 510 43.40 37.66 8.35
N SER A 511 42.32 36.94 8.60
CA SER A 511 42.04 36.29 9.88
C SER A 511 42.75 34.94 10.03
N GLY A 512 43.03 34.24 8.94
CA GLY A 512 43.53 32.87 8.93
C GLY A 512 42.45 31.84 9.22
N LEU A 513 41.21 32.21 8.98
CA LEU A 513 40.08 31.32 9.22
C LEU A 513 39.62 30.61 7.94
N LEU A 514 39.54 29.27 7.99
CA LEU A 514 38.90 28.44 6.99
C LEU A 514 37.51 28.12 7.47
N VAL A 515 36.49 28.47 6.67
CA VAL A 515 35.09 28.22 6.96
C VAL A 515 34.56 27.20 5.96
N VAL A 516 34.03 26.11 6.48
CA VAL A 516 33.31 25.07 5.72
C VAL A 516 31.86 25.12 6.12
N LYS A 517 30.98 25.29 5.14
CA LYS A 517 29.51 25.25 5.32
C LYS A 517 28.98 24.01 4.62
N TYR A 518 28.04 23.35 5.25
CA TYR A 518 27.38 22.14 4.78
C TYR A 518 25.96 22.07 5.37
N ASP A 519 25.16 21.11 4.99
CA ASP A 519 23.82 20.97 5.52
C ASP A 519 23.84 20.70 7.02
N GLU A 520 22.81 21.18 7.75
CA GLU A 520 22.76 21.11 9.20
C GLU A 520 22.64 19.68 9.77
N ASP A 521 22.22 18.72 8.94
CA ASP A 521 22.15 17.30 9.26
C ASP A 521 23.48 16.56 9.07
N VAL A 522 24.46 17.22 8.43
CA VAL A 522 25.79 16.67 8.22
C VAL A 522 26.63 16.87 9.48
N LYS A 523 27.22 15.80 9.98
CA LYS A 523 28.29 15.83 10.99
C LYS A 523 29.63 16.06 10.34
N SER A 524 30.50 16.79 11.01
CA SER A 524 31.82 17.04 10.51
C SER A 524 32.90 16.79 11.57
N ALA A 525 34.08 16.36 11.12
CA ALA A 525 35.26 16.18 11.96
C ALA A 525 36.50 16.52 11.17
N LEU A 526 37.53 17.11 11.84
CA LEU A 526 38.84 17.37 11.27
C LEU A 526 39.86 16.37 11.78
N TYR A 527 40.63 15.78 10.88
CA TYR A 527 41.71 14.86 11.21
C TYR A 527 43.04 15.31 10.58
N MET A 528 44.12 15.05 11.29
CA MET A 528 45.49 15.09 10.76
C MET A 528 46.00 13.64 10.75
N LEU A 529 46.15 13.06 9.57
CA LEU A 529 46.31 11.60 9.38
C LEU A 529 45.15 10.84 10.02
N SER A 530 45.36 10.08 11.07
CA SER A 530 44.32 9.34 11.82
C SER A 530 43.96 9.99 13.16
N THR A 531 44.51 11.17 13.48
CA THR A 531 44.32 11.84 14.76
C THR A 531 43.25 12.93 14.64
N TYR A 532 42.22 12.86 15.47
CA TYR A 532 41.19 13.88 15.57
C TYR A 532 41.75 15.20 16.07
N VAL A 533 41.39 16.31 15.43
CA VAL A 533 41.90 17.67 15.74
C VAL A 533 40.79 18.50 16.36
N GLU A 534 40.97 18.86 17.63
CA GLU A 534 40.04 19.75 18.37
C GLU A 534 40.56 21.17 18.46
N SER A 535 41.88 21.34 18.55
CA SER A 535 42.50 22.66 18.75
C SER A 535 42.33 23.55 17.52
N GLY A 536 41.74 24.72 17.71
CA GLY A 536 41.50 25.69 16.64
C GLY A 536 40.28 25.33 15.76
N VAL A 537 39.45 24.34 16.14
CA VAL A 537 38.27 23.93 15.39
C VAL A 537 37.01 24.27 16.19
N THR A 538 36.09 24.96 15.55
CA THR A 538 34.75 25.23 16.11
C THR A 538 33.72 24.65 15.18
N ILE A 539 32.93 23.68 15.67
CA ILE A 539 31.86 23.04 14.93
C ILE A 539 30.54 23.52 15.49
N THR A 540 29.71 24.05 14.62
CA THR A 540 28.30 24.38 14.89
C THR A 540 27.43 23.68 13.86
N LYS A 541 26.12 23.70 14.05
CA LYS A 541 25.18 23.08 13.13
C LYS A 541 25.35 23.68 11.72
N GLY A 542 25.68 22.85 10.73
CA GLY A 542 25.91 23.27 9.34
C GLY A 542 27.20 24.06 9.07
N ARG A 543 28.14 24.12 10.03
CA ARG A 543 29.34 24.93 9.87
C ARG A 543 30.51 24.42 10.71
N MET A 544 31.69 24.34 10.08
CA MET A 544 32.98 24.17 10.73
C MET A 544 33.85 25.41 10.47
N VAL A 545 34.47 25.95 11.50
CA VAL A 545 35.45 27.03 11.42
C VAL A 545 36.78 26.52 11.95
N ILE A 546 37.82 26.63 11.15
CA ILE A 546 39.18 26.18 11.46
C ILE A 546 40.10 27.40 11.51
N ASP A 547 40.73 27.65 12.68
CA ASP A 547 41.81 28.59 12.79
C ASP A 547 43.09 27.92 12.29
N THR A 548 43.50 28.25 11.07
CA THR A 548 44.68 27.64 10.43
C THR A 548 45.98 27.98 11.13
N LYS A 549 46.02 29.01 11.98
CA LYS A 549 47.18 29.36 12.80
C LYS A 549 47.43 28.37 13.94
N ALA A 550 46.40 27.64 14.34
CA ALA A 550 46.48 26.58 15.34
C ALA A 550 46.92 25.22 14.76
N LEU A 551 46.99 25.12 13.43
CA LEU A 551 47.33 23.88 12.74
C LEU A 551 48.83 23.73 12.45
N THR A 552 49.30 22.50 12.32
CA THR A 552 50.71 22.18 11.99
C THR A 552 51.00 22.53 10.54
N LYS A 553 51.99 23.42 10.35
CA LYS A 553 52.36 23.90 9.02
C LYS A 553 52.95 22.79 8.16
N GLY A 554 52.39 22.60 6.96
CA GLY A 554 52.80 21.59 6.00
C GLY A 554 52.23 20.17 6.24
N ALA A 555 51.42 20.00 7.28
CA ALA A 555 50.66 18.77 7.44
C ALA A 555 49.43 18.72 6.51
N GLU A 556 49.01 17.51 6.17
CA GLU A 556 47.78 17.25 5.44
C GLU A 556 46.63 17.03 6.44
N TYR A 557 45.52 17.64 6.16
CA TYR A 557 44.28 17.54 6.96
C TYR A 557 43.16 17.01 6.13
N THR A 558 42.30 16.21 6.75
CA THR A 558 41.07 15.67 6.16
C THR A 558 39.87 16.13 6.96
N ILE A 559 38.94 16.79 6.30
CA ILE A 559 37.61 17.07 6.82
C ILE A 559 36.72 15.89 6.42
N TYR A 560 36.20 15.17 7.38
CA TYR A 560 35.18 14.18 7.18
C TYR A 560 33.81 14.82 7.37
N LEU A 561 32.94 14.63 6.39
CA LEU A 561 31.52 15.02 6.41
C LEU A 561 30.71 13.76 6.33
N GLU A 562 29.80 13.57 7.27
CA GLU A 562 28.95 12.37 7.37
C GLU A 562 27.50 12.78 7.53
N ARG A 563 26.66 12.32 6.64
CA ARG A 563 25.20 12.29 6.81
C ARG A 563 24.85 10.90 7.29
N LYS A 564 24.35 10.81 8.53
CA LYS A 564 24.18 9.55 9.26
C LYS A 564 23.46 8.51 8.40
N ASP A 565 24.11 7.33 8.27
CA ASP A 565 23.62 6.14 7.58
C ASP A 565 23.32 6.32 6.08
N VAL A 566 23.74 7.43 5.47
CA VAL A 566 23.41 7.77 4.08
C VAL A 566 24.67 8.02 3.24
N GLU A 567 25.56 8.92 3.67
CA GLU A 567 26.67 9.36 2.86
C GLU A 567 27.87 9.81 3.70
N GLN A 568 29.09 9.53 3.20
CA GLN A 568 30.35 10.08 3.74
C GLN A 568 31.15 10.74 2.64
N LYS A 569 31.73 11.90 2.94
CA LYS A 569 32.63 12.61 2.05
C LYS A 569 33.86 13.09 2.79
N SER A 570 35.01 13.01 2.14
CA SER A 570 36.28 13.53 2.66
C SER A 570 36.77 14.69 1.80
N ILE A 571 37.23 15.76 2.45
CA ILE A 571 37.91 16.90 1.80
C ILE A 571 39.31 16.96 2.37
N VAL A 572 40.32 16.75 1.52
CA VAL A 572 41.73 16.81 1.90
C VAL A 572 42.29 18.17 1.53
N PHE A 573 43.02 18.78 2.43
CA PHE A 573 43.74 20.05 2.18
C PHE A 573 45.06 20.12 2.92
N THR A 574 45.98 20.93 2.39
CA THR A 574 47.23 21.29 3.08
C THR A 574 47.29 22.79 3.29
N LEU A 575 47.96 23.25 4.37
CA LEU A 575 48.15 24.69 4.63
C LEU A 575 49.01 25.41 3.58
N LYS A 576 49.57 24.72 2.61
CA LYS A 576 50.30 25.31 1.48
C LYS A 576 49.36 25.71 0.33
N GLU A 577 48.18 25.15 0.29
CA GLU A 577 47.17 25.35 -0.77
C GLU A 577 46.14 26.42 -0.40
N LEU A 578 46.09 26.80 0.87
CA LEU A 578 45.30 27.91 1.41
C LEU A 578 46.13 29.21 1.40
#